data_5ae38b305d6735df9913c12dbe08c69d
#
_entry.id   5ae38b305d6735df9913c12dbe08c69d
#
_cell.length_a   1.000
_cell.length_b   1.000
_cell.length_c   1.000
_cell.angle_alpha   90.00
_cell.angle_beta   90.00
_cell.angle_gamma   90.00
#
_symmetry.space_group_name_H-M   'P 1'
#
loop_
_entity.id
_entity.type
_entity.pdbx_description
1 polymer ?
#
loop_
_entity_poly.entity_id
_entity_poly.type
_entity_poly.pdbx_seq_one_letter_code
_entity_poly.pdbx_strand_id
1 'polypeptide(L)'
;VSLERAQRIAPREPQVLYRLAEVRLAQGDPAQAEQLARRGLTYANGRPALQASLWELIAQARDKQGDPAGAAQARQRAQVSS
;
A
#
# COMPACT_ATOMS: atom_id res chain seq x y z
N VAL A 1 2.25 -0.71 26.77
CA VAL A 1 2.78 -2.07 26.58
C VAL A 1 1.90 -2.86 25.66
N SER A 2 0.59 -2.89 25.93
CA SER A 2 -0.34 -3.57 25.03
C SER A 2 -0.38 -2.92 23.65
N LEU A 3 -0.25 -1.61 23.59
CA LEU A 3 -0.23 -0.89 22.31
C LEU A 3 0.98 -1.27 21.48
N GLU A 4 2.12 -1.46 22.10
CA GLU A 4 3.32 -1.88 21.40
C GLU A 4 3.17 -3.27 20.82
N ARG A 5 2.55 -4.17 21.55
CA ARG A 5 2.28 -5.51 21.06
C ARG A 5 1.33 -5.48 19.88
N ALA A 6 0.29 -4.67 19.98
CA ALA A 6 -0.66 -4.53 18.89
C ALA A 6 0.04 -4.01 17.63
N GLN A 7 0.93 -3.03 17.77
CA GLN A 7 1.67 -2.49 16.65
C GLN A 7 2.61 -3.52 16.02
N ARG A 8 3.19 -4.39 16.80
CA ARG A 8 4.07 -5.44 16.29
C ARG A 8 3.31 -6.49 15.51
N ILE A 9 2.08 -6.78 15.92
CA ILE A 9 1.24 -7.75 15.25
C ILE A 9 0.60 -7.14 14.01
N ALA A 10 0.20 -5.88 14.10
CA ALA A 10 -0.49 -5.16 13.03
C ALA A 10 0.24 -5.17 11.68
N PRO A 11 1.59 -5.04 11.59
CA PRO A 11 2.26 -5.02 10.30
C PRO A 11 2.11 -6.26 9.43
N ARG A 12 1.55 -7.33 9.97
CA ARG A 12 1.29 -8.55 9.20
C ARG A 12 -0.08 -8.54 8.54
N GLU A 13 -0.93 -7.60 8.92
CA GLU A 13 -2.27 -7.48 8.36
C GLU A 13 -2.24 -6.56 7.14
N PRO A 14 -2.55 -7.06 5.94
CA PRO A 14 -2.50 -6.22 4.75
C PRO A 14 -3.47 -5.04 4.81
N GLN A 15 -4.62 -5.20 5.46
CA GLN A 15 -5.56 -4.10 5.63
C GLN A 15 -4.99 -2.99 6.50
N VAL A 16 -4.26 -3.35 7.54
CA VAL A 16 -3.62 -2.36 8.42
C VAL A 16 -2.51 -1.63 7.67
N LEU A 17 -1.72 -2.38 6.90
CA LEU A 17 -0.67 -1.79 6.08
C LEU A 17 -1.25 -0.82 5.04
N TYR A 18 -2.38 -1.17 4.45
CA TYR A 18 -3.08 -0.30 3.52
C TYR A 18 -3.46 1.02 4.19
N ARG A 19 -4.05 0.95 5.38
CA ARG A 19 -4.43 2.14 6.15
C ARG A 19 -3.24 3.00 6.53
N LEU A 20 -2.17 2.36 6.97
CA LEU A 20 -0.94 3.08 7.30
C LEU A 20 -0.37 3.79 6.07
N ALA A 21 -0.41 3.11 4.93
CA ALA A 21 0.06 3.69 3.68
C ALA A 21 -0.78 4.91 3.30
N GLU A 22 -2.10 4.83 3.46
CA GLU A 22 -2.98 5.96 3.20
C GLU A 22 -2.62 7.16 4.09
N VAL A 23 -2.37 6.90 5.36
CA VAL A 23 -2.01 7.95 6.31
C VAL A 23 -0.70 8.61 5.89
N ARG A 24 0.30 7.81 5.53
CA ARG A 24 1.59 8.35 5.10
C ARG A 24 1.45 9.20 3.84
N LEU A 25 0.62 8.73 2.91
CA LEU A 25 0.37 9.47 1.69
C LEU A 25 -0.27 10.83 2.00
N ALA A 26 -1.25 10.85 2.91
CA ALA A 26 -1.91 12.08 3.32
C ALA A 26 -0.97 13.02 4.05
N GLN A 27 0.03 12.48 4.74
CA GLN A 27 1.04 13.27 5.45
C GLN A 27 2.12 13.85 4.52
N GLY A 28 2.05 13.53 3.23
CA GLY A 28 3.03 14.01 2.28
C GLY A 28 4.30 13.17 2.23
N ASP A 29 4.19 11.89 2.59
CA ASP A 29 5.31 10.95 2.57
C ASP A 29 5.00 9.79 1.62
N PRO A 30 5.00 10.04 0.30
CA PRO A 30 4.63 9.02 -0.67
C PRO A 30 5.63 7.86 -0.74
N ALA A 31 6.91 8.10 -0.47
CA ALA A 31 7.90 7.03 -0.50
C ALA A 31 7.59 5.98 0.57
N GLN A 32 7.26 6.43 1.78
CA GLN A 32 6.91 5.54 2.87
C GLN A 32 5.58 4.83 2.59
N ALA A 33 4.62 5.57 2.03
CA ALA A 33 3.33 4.99 1.65
C ALA A 33 3.52 3.85 0.66
N GLU A 34 4.37 4.04 -0.34
CA GLU A 34 4.64 3.00 -1.32
C GLU A 34 5.23 1.75 -0.67
N GLN A 35 6.18 1.93 0.25
CA GLN A 35 6.81 0.80 0.93
C GLN A 35 5.83 0.02 1.77
N LEU A 36 4.96 0.72 2.49
CA LEU A 36 3.94 0.07 3.30
C LEU A 36 2.95 -0.70 2.42
N ALA A 37 2.56 -0.12 1.29
CA ALA A 37 1.66 -0.78 0.37
C ALA A 37 2.30 -2.03 -0.24
N ARG A 38 3.57 -1.97 -0.60
CA ARG A 38 4.29 -3.14 -1.11
C ARG A 38 4.37 -4.26 -0.09
N ARG A 39 4.61 -3.89 1.17
CA ARG A 39 4.61 -4.88 2.24
C ARG A 39 3.23 -5.51 2.40
N GLY A 40 2.18 -4.69 2.26
CA GLY A 40 0.81 -5.20 2.28
C GLY A 40 0.56 -6.22 1.18
N LEU A 41 1.09 -5.99 -0.02
CA LEU A 41 0.96 -6.93 -1.12
C LEU A 41 1.53 -8.30 -0.78
N THR A 42 2.63 -8.35 -0.03
CA THR A 42 3.25 -9.59 0.40
C THR A 42 2.28 -10.45 1.20
N TYR A 43 1.41 -9.81 1.98
CA TYR A 43 0.47 -10.50 2.85
C TYR A 43 -0.94 -10.59 2.29
N ALA A 44 -1.15 -10.08 1.07
CA ALA A 44 -2.49 -10.03 0.46
C ALA A 44 -2.75 -11.17 -0.51
N ASN A 45 -2.00 -12.25 -0.42
CA ASN A 45 -2.19 -13.41 -1.29
C ASN A 45 -3.60 -13.97 -1.12
N GLY A 46 -4.27 -14.25 -2.23
CA GLY A 46 -5.62 -14.78 -2.21
C GLY A 46 -6.70 -13.73 -1.95
N ARG A 47 -6.33 -12.45 -1.95
CA ARG A 47 -7.28 -11.36 -1.71
C ARG A 47 -7.19 -10.34 -2.86
N PRO A 48 -7.73 -10.68 -4.04
CA PRO A 48 -7.51 -9.85 -5.23
C PRO A 48 -8.03 -8.41 -5.12
N ALA A 49 -9.15 -8.21 -4.43
CA ALA A 49 -9.68 -6.86 -4.25
C ALA A 49 -8.72 -5.99 -3.44
N LEU A 50 -8.13 -6.58 -2.40
CA LEU A 50 -7.16 -5.86 -1.58
C LEU A 50 -5.87 -5.62 -2.34
N GLN A 51 -5.43 -6.59 -3.13
CA GLN A 51 -4.26 -6.42 -3.99
C GLN A 51 -4.46 -5.25 -4.95
N ALA A 52 -5.64 -5.16 -5.57
CA ALA A 52 -5.95 -4.06 -6.47
C ALA A 52 -5.91 -2.71 -5.74
N SER A 53 -6.46 -2.65 -4.54
CA SER A 53 -6.44 -1.42 -3.74
C SER A 53 -5.02 -1.00 -3.38
N LEU A 54 -4.17 -1.98 -3.03
CA LEU A 54 -2.78 -1.71 -2.70
C LEU A 54 -2.00 -1.19 -3.91
N TRP A 55 -2.23 -1.78 -5.09
CA TRP A 55 -1.61 -1.29 -6.32
C TRP A 55 -2.07 0.12 -6.67
N GLU A 56 -3.36 0.45 -6.46
CA GLU A 56 -3.85 1.81 -6.66
C GLU A 56 -3.14 2.79 -5.74
N LEU A 57 -2.93 2.40 -4.50
CA LEU A 57 -2.24 3.25 -3.55
C LEU A 57 -0.78 3.47 -3.96
N ILE A 58 -0.13 2.43 -4.45
CA ILE A 58 1.23 2.54 -4.98
C ILE A 58 1.25 3.52 -6.16
N ALA A 59 0.25 3.44 -7.03
CA ALA A 59 0.15 4.36 -8.16
C ALA A 59 0.04 5.81 -7.70
N GLN A 60 -0.82 6.08 -6.73
CA GLN A 60 -0.96 7.41 -6.16
C GLN A 60 0.35 7.91 -5.56
N ALA A 61 1.04 7.03 -4.85
CA ALA A 61 2.33 7.37 -4.25
C ALA A 61 3.38 7.70 -5.32
N ARG A 62 3.38 6.96 -6.41
CA ARG A 62 4.30 7.21 -7.51
C ARG A 62 4.01 8.51 -8.23
N ASP A 63 2.73 8.82 -8.43
CA ASP A 63 2.34 10.12 -8.99
C ASP A 63 2.88 11.27 -8.14
N LYS A 64 2.77 11.16 -6.83
CA LYS A 64 3.25 12.20 -5.93
C LYS A 64 4.77 12.29 -5.87
N GLN A 65 5.46 11.23 -6.26
CA GLN A 65 6.92 11.22 -6.36
C GLN A 65 7.41 11.70 -7.73
N GLY A 66 6.49 12.07 -8.62
CA GLY A 66 6.84 12.54 -9.95
C GLY A 66 7.21 11.39 -10.89
N ASP A 67 6.61 10.21 -10.70
CA ASP A 67 6.87 9.03 -11.52
C ASP A 67 5.57 8.54 -12.18
N PRO A 68 5.08 9.26 -13.20
CA PRO A 68 3.82 8.87 -13.85
C PRO A 68 3.90 7.52 -14.57
N ALA A 69 5.08 7.16 -15.10
CA ALA A 69 5.25 5.86 -15.76
C ALA A 69 5.09 4.73 -14.75
N GLY A 70 5.71 4.85 -13.57
CA GLY A 70 5.54 3.87 -12.50
C GLY A 70 4.11 3.80 -11.99
N ALA A 71 3.44 4.96 -11.91
CA ALA A 71 2.04 5.00 -11.51
C ALA A 71 1.15 4.27 -12.51
N ALA A 72 1.40 4.45 -13.80
CA ALA A 72 0.64 3.75 -14.85
C ALA A 72 0.83 2.24 -14.75
N GLN A 73 2.06 1.79 -14.50
CA GLN A 73 2.34 0.37 -14.32
C GLN A 73 1.59 -0.20 -13.12
N ALA A 74 1.57 0.53 -12.02
CA ALA A 74 0.85 0.09 -10.82
C ALA A 74 -0.65 -0.01 -11.06
N ARG A 75 -1.22 0.96 -11.79
CA ARG A 75 -2.65 0.93 -12.13
C ARG A 75 -2.98 -0.25 -13.04
N GLN A 76 -2.09 -0.59 -13.95
CA GLN A 76 -2.26 -1.75 -14.81
C GLN A 76 -2.29 -3.03 -13.98
N ARG A 77 -1.43 -3.13 -12.98
CA ARG A 77 -1.42 -4.28 -12.07
C ARG A 77 -2.69 -4.35 -11.25
N ALA A 78 -3.23 -3.20 -10.85
CA ALA A 78 -4.50 -3.16 -10.13
C ALA A 78 -5.63 -3.74 -10.97
N GLN A 79 -5.67 -3.43 -12.25
CA GLN A 79 -6.69 -3.97 -13.15
C GLN A 79 -6.57 -5.48 -13.32
N VAL A 80 -5.35 -5.99 -13.40
CA VAL A 80 -5.12 -7.43 -13.54
C VAL A 80 -5.51 -8.18 -12.28
N SER A 81 -5.32 -7.56 -11.10
CA SER A 81 -5.62 -8.20 -9.82
C SER A 81 -7.11 -8.23 -9.50
N SER A 82 -7.89 -7.30 -10.03
CA SER A 82 -9.31 -7.20 -9.67
C SER A 82 -10.23 -8.12 -10.56
#